data_7c0ac025a1ac8058968d779ab2db23dc
#
_entry.id   7c0ac025a1ac8058968d779ab2db23dc
#
_cell.length_a   1.000
_cell.length_b   1.000
_cell.length_c   1.000
_cell.angle_alpha   90.00
_cell.angle_beta   90.00
_cell.angle_gamma   90.00
#
_symmetry.space_group_name_H-M   'P 1'
#
loop_
_entity.id
_entity.type
_entity.pdbx_description
1 polymer ?
#
loop_
_entity_poly.entity_id
_entity_poly.type
_entity_poly.pdbx_seq_one_letter_code
_entity_poly.pdbx_strand_id
1 'polypeptide(L)'
;ISKPTETAPGYSGDRYCPDCDTVLEKGYTYWNEDNLTWKLDADGTLTISGTGAMKNYNDTDKLSPACRNSSVKKVVIEDGVTSIGDFAFYNYTSLTSITIPDSVTSIGNFAVSACWYLTSITIPDSVTSIGNSAFVSCIRLTSITIPDSVTSIGTGAFYGCNSLTSITIPDSVTSIGTEVFQKCTRLKTISLSCKSSLKKSDFGEQANLVSYTNQHLLTKTAAKDATCSESGNKEYWTCEHCGKYFLSDDTNPE
;
A
#
# COMPACT_ATOMS: atom_id res chain seq x y z
N ILE A 1 -27.24 -26.47 -2.19
CA ILE A 1 -27.27 -25.17 -1.49
C ILE A 1 -27.00 -25.43 0.00
N SER A 2 -25.98 -24.83 0.54
CA SER A 2 -25.66 -24.87 1.98
C SER A 2 -25.47 -23.45 2.51
N LYS A 3 -25.93 -23.20 3.73
CA LYS A 3 -25.69 -21.93 4.42
C LYS A 3 -24.32 -21.96 5.10
N PRO A 4 -23.62 -20.82 5.22
CA PRO A 4 -22.38 -20.76 5.97
C PRO A 4 -22.62 -20.99 7.47
N THR A 5 -21.62 -21.54 8.13
CA THR A 5 -21.53 -21.65 9.59
C THR A 5 -20.30 -20.89 10.06
N GLU A 6 -20.08 -20.80 11.38
CA GLU A 6 -18.86 -20.16 11.93
C GLU A 6 -17.56 -20.84 11.45
N THR A 7 -17.62 -22.11 11.10
CA THR A 7 -16.43 -22.91 10.72
C THR A 7 -16.43 -23.38 9.27
N ALA A 8 -17.51 -23.19 8.51
CA ALA A 8 -17.61 -23.64 7.13
C ALA A 8 -18.34 -22.63 6.24
N PRO A 9 -17.88 -22.46 4.98
CA PRO A 9 -18.55 -21.63 3.98
C PRO A 9 -19.89 -22.21 3.59
N GLY A 10 -20.79 -21.35 3.12
CA GLY A 10 -21.98 -21.74 2.38
C GLY A 10 -21.69 -21.96 0.90
N TYR A 11 -22.61 -22.63 0.23
CA TYR A 11 -22.60 -22.80 -1.22
C TYR A 11 -23.99 -22.53 -1.80
N SER A 12 -24.05 -21.68 -2.83
CA SER A 12 -25.32 -21.26 -3.46
C SER A 12 -25.96 -22.34 -4.32
N GLY A 13 -25.18 -23.35 -4.74
CA GLY A 13 -25.61 -24.37 -5.72
C GLY A 13 -25.55 -23.89 -7.16
N ASP A 14 -25.32 -24.82 -8.08
CA ASP A 14 -25.39 -24.56 -9.51
C ASP A 14 -26.84 -24.46 -10.00
N ARG A 15 -27.08 -23.68 -11.05
CA ARG A 15 -28.36 -23.60 -11.74
C ARG A 15 -28.25 -24.38 -13.06
N TYR A 16 -29.19 -25.26 -13.30
CA TYR A 16 -29.22 -26.13 -14.47
C TYR A 16 -30.38 -25.78 -15.40
N CYS A 17 -30.22 -26.04 -16.70
CA CYS A 17 -31.31 -26.05 -17.64
C CYS A 17 -32.23 -27.25 -17.34
N PRO A 18 -33.55 -27.03 -17.13
CA PRO A 18 -34.44 -28.13 -16.82
C PRO A 18 -34.61 -29.16 -17.95
N ASP A 19 -34.30 -28.77 -19.20
CA ASP A 19 -34.53 -29.60 -20.36
C ASP A 19 -33.30 -30.41 -20.82
N CYS A 20 -32.07 -30.00 -20.43
CA CYS A 20 -30.85 -30.61 -20.96
C CYS A 20 -29.72 -30.77 -19.94
N ASP A 21 -29.97 -30.52 -18.67
CA ASP A 21 -29.02 -30.59 -17.56
C ASP A 21 -27.73 -29.74 -17.74
N THR A 22 -27.72 -28.85 -18.71
CA THR A 22 -26.59 -27.94 -18.89
C THR A 22 -26.53 -26.94 -17.75
N VAL A 23 -25.34 -26.73 -17.18
CA VAL A 23 -25.12 -25.70 -16.16
C VAL A 23 -25.27 -24.34 -16.79
N LEU A 24 -26.32 -23.61 -16.37
CA LEU A 24 -26.60 -22.23 -16.82
C LEU A 24 -25.82 -21.20 -16.00
N GLU A 25 -25.63 -21.49 -14.72
CA GLU A 25 -24.93 -20.62 -13.79
C GLU A 25 -24.20 -21.49 -12.74
N LYS A 26 -22.91 -21.24 -12.56
CA LYS A 26 -22.13 -21.88 -11.51
C LYS A 26 -22.48 -21.28 -10.16
N GLY A 27 -22.61 -22.12 -9.16
CA GLY A 27 -22.74 -21.68 -7.78
C GLY A 27 -21.46 -21.01 -7.28
N TYR A 28 -21.58 -20.30 -6.20
CA TYR A 28 -20.46 -19.64 -5.51
C TYR A 28 -20.37 -20.08 -4.04
N THR A 29 -19.17 -20.01 -3.50
CA THR A 29 -18.88 -20.21 -2.08
C THR A 29 -18.94 -18.86 -1.37
N TYR A 30 -19.55 -18.78 -0.17
CA TYR A 30 -19.66 -17.52 0.52
C TYR A 30 -19.50 -17.67 2.04
N TRP A 31 -19.08 -16.58 2.67
CA TRP A 31 -18.94 -16.41 4.12
C TRP A 31 -19.63 -15.12 4.52
N ASN A 32 -20.29 -15.13 5.68
CA ASN A 32 -20.88 -13.93 6.26
C ASN A 32 -20.12 -13.59 7.54
N GLU A 33 -19.65 -12.35 7.64
CA GLU A 33 -18.97 -11.82 8.81
C GLU A 33 -19.55 -10.46 9.17
N ASP A 34 -20.28 -10.39 10.27
CA ASP A 34 -20.97 -9.18 10.70
C ASP A 34 -21.83 -8.58 9.55
N ASN A 35 -21.46 -7.38 9.05
CA ASN A 35 -22.15 -6.70 7.95
C ASN A 35 -21.51 -6.95 6.58
N LEU A 36 -20.51 -7.85 6.49
CA LEU A 36 -19.81 -8.15 5.26
C LEU A 36 -20.12 -9.56 4.78
N THR A 37 -20.22 -9.70 3.47
CA THR A 37 -20.29 -10.98 2.77
C THR A 37 -19.07 -11.13 1.87
N TRP A 38 -18.42 -12.29 1.98
CA TRP A 38 -17.32 -12.71 1.13
C TRP A 38 -17.84 -13.77 0.19
N LYS A 39 -17.76 -13.53 -1.13
CA LYS A 39 -18.30 -14.40 -2.17
C LYS A 39 -17.18 -14.81 -3.11
N LEU A 40 -16.94 -16.11 -3.24
CA LEU A 40 -15.95 -16.66 -4.18
C LEU A 40 -16.68 -17.36 -5.34
N ASP A 41 -16.54 -16.81 -6.52
CA ASP A 41 -17.09 -17.34 -7.75
C ASP A 41 -16.20 -18.43 -8.38
N ALA A 42 -16.75 -19.19 -9.29
CA ALA A 42 -16.07 -20.33 -9.94
C ALA A 42 -14.86 -19.90 -10.80
N ASP A 43 -14.77 -18.64 -11.22
CA ASP A 43 -13.64 -18.08 -11.95
C ASP A 43 -12.47 -17.65 -11.07
N GLY A 44 -12.64 -17.72 -9.73
CA GLY A 44 -11.65 -17.32 -8.75
C GLY A 44 -11.72 -15.85 -8.34
N THR A 45 -12.84 -15.17 -8.63
CA THR A 45 -13.08 -13.82 -8.12
C THR A 45 -13.69 -13.89 -6.72
N LEU A 46 -13.00 -13.29 -5.75
CA LEU A 46 -13.49 -13.10 -4.39
C LEU A 46 -14.02 -11.67 -4.25
N THR A 47 -15.33 -11.53 -4.09
CA THR A 47 -16.00 -10.25 -3.88
C THR A 47 -16.34 -10.05 -2.41
N ILE A 48 -15.98 -8.90 -1.86
CA ILE A 48 -16.34 -8.50 -0.49
C ILE A 48 -17.34 -7.34 -0.59
N SER A 49 -18.55 -7.57 -0.09
CA SER A 49 -19.65 -6.60 -0.14
C SER A 49 -20.25 -6.35 1.24
N GLY A 50 -20.98 -5.25 1.39
CA GLY A 50 -21.61 -4.84 2.64
C GLY A 50 -21.07 -3.50 3.16
N THR A 51 -21.20 -3.25 4.46
CA THR A 51 -20.82 -1.95 5.04
C THR A 51 -19.98 -2.12 6.30
N GLY A 52 -18.97 -1.27 6.46
CA GLY A 52 -18.13 -1.20 7.64
C GLY A 52 -16.72 -1.76 7.43
N ALA A 53 -16.00 -1.89 8.52
CA ALA A 53 -14.60 -2.35 8.53
C ALA A 53 -14.51 -3.89 8.40
N MET A 54 -13.51 -4.39 7.67
CA MET A 54 -13.12 -5.80 7.79
C MET A 54 -12.59 -6.07 9.19
N LYS A 55 -12.79 -7.29 9.68
CA LYS A 55 -12.18 -7.75 10.93
C LYS A 55 -10.65 -7.79 10.81
N ASN A 56 -9.99 -7.74 11.96
CA ASN A 56 -8.58 -8.09 12.06
C ASN A 56 -8.47 -9.62 12.26
N TYR A 57 -7.67 -10.21 11.40
CA TYR A 57 -7.34 -11.65 11.41
C TYR A 57 -5.91 -11.86 11.92
N ASN A 58 -5.44 -13.09 11.90
CA ASN A 58 -4.06 -13.47 12.17
C ASN A 58 -3.65 -14.63 11.25
N ASP A 59 -2.46 -15.16 11.42
CA ASP A 59 -1.90 -16.22 10.57
C ASP A 59 -2.07 -17.64 11.16
N THR A 60 -2.73 -17.77 12.30
CA THR A 60 -2.83 -19.03 13.07
C THR A 60 -4.26 -19.56 13.19
N ASP A 61 -5.06 -18.96 14.03
CA ASP A 61 -6.36 -19.48 14.48
C ASP A 61 -7.55 -18.61 14.01
N LYS A 62 -7.32 -17.35 13.71
CA LYS A 62 -8.34 -16.43 13.22
C LYS A 62 -8.04 -16.00 11.79
N LEU A 63 -8.15 -16.94 10.87
CA LEU A 63 -7.88 -16.69 9.45
C LEU A 63 -9.03 -15.95 8.77
N SER A 64 -8.70 -15.13 7.76
CA SER A 64 -9.72 -14.49 6.92
C SER A 64 -10.47 -15.51 6.07
N PRO A 65 -11.71 -15.23 5.65
CA PRO A 65 -12.44 -16.06 4.71
C PRO A 65 -11.61 -16.34 3.44
N ALA A 66 -11.70 -17.56 2.91
CA ALA A 66 -10.92 -18.02 1.75
C ALA A 66 -9.39 -17.92 1.90
N CYS A 67 -8.84 -17.68 3.10
CA CYS A 67 -7.39 -17.70 3.34
C CYS A 67 -6.79 -19.04 2.87
N ARG A 68 -5.60 -18.99 2.25
CA ARG A 68 -4.90 -20.14 1.68
C ARG A 68 -5.66 -20.87 0.56
N ASN A 69 -6.76 -20.31 0.05
CA ASN A 69 -7.46 -20.88 -1.10
C ASN A 69 -6.76 -20.46 -2.40
N SER A 70 -6.08 -21.41 -3.04
CA SER A 70 -5.34 -21.17 -4.27
C SER A 70 -6.23 -20.86 -5.50
N SER A 71 -7.54 -21.03 -5.37
CA SER A 71 -8.49 -20.64 -6.44
C SER A 71 -8.70 -19.14 -6.51
N VAL A 72 -8.40 -18.38 -5.43
CA VAL A 72 -8.58 -16.92 -5.44
C VAL A 72 -7.51 -16.27 -6.30
N LYS A 73 -7.93 -15.69 -7.42
CA LYS A 73 -7.08 -15.00 -8.41
C LYS A 73 -7.29 -13.50 -8.41
N LYS A 74 -8.49 -13.06 -8.10
CA LYS A 74 -8.90 -11.66 -8.09
C LYS A 74 -9.69 -11.37 -6.82
N VAL A 75 -9.45 -10.20 -6.23
CA VAL A 75 -10.26 -9.65 -5.14
C VAL A 75 -10.94 -8.38 -5.61
N VAL A 76 -12.23 -8.26 -5.33
CA VAL A 76 -13.04 -7.04 -5.55
C VAL A 76 -13.65 -6.64 -4.22
N ILE A 77 -13.26 -5.50 -3.70
CA ILE A 77 -13.88 -4.88 -2.54
C ILE A 77 -14.88 -3.86 -3.06
N GLU A 78 -16.14 -3.99 -2.66
CA GLU A 78 -17.21 -3.10 -3.10
C GLU A 78 -17.33 -1.87 -2.17
N ASP A 79 -17.97 -0.82 -2.68
CA ASP A 79 -18.27 0.38 -1.90
C ASP A 79 -19.06 0.05 -0.64
N GLY A 80 -18.76 0.80 0.44
CA GLY A 80 -19.32 0.58 1.76
C GLY A 80 -18.34 -0.11 2.71
N VAL A 81 -17.36 -0.86 2.22
CA VAL A 81 -16.26 -1.39 3.04
C VAL A 81 -15.30 -0.25 3.38
N THR A 82 -15.05 0.00 4.67
CA THR A 82 -14.34 1.20 5.13
C THR A 82 -12.86 0.98 5.49
N SER A 83 -12.44 -0.27 5.70
CA SER A 83 -11.03 -0.59 5.94
C SER A 83 -10.71 -2.02 5.53
N ILE A 84 -9.46 -2.26 5.16
CA ILE A 84 -8.89 -3.60 5.00
C ILE A 84 -8.23 -3.96 6.33
N GLY A 85 -8.75 -5.00 7.00
CA GLY A 85 -8.27 -5.43 8.32
C GLY A 85 -6.88 -6.07 8.28
N ASP A 86 -6.29 -6.27 9.46
CA ASP A 86 -5.03 -7.00 9.59
C ASP A 86 -5.16 -8.41 9.02
N PHE A 87 -4.16 -8.87 8.27
CA PHE A 87 -4.08 -10.19 7.63
C PHE A 87 -5.26 -10.53 6.69
N ALA A 88 -6.05 -9.56 6.24
CA ALA A 88 -7.27 -9.81 5.46
C ALA A 88 -7.03 -10.66 4.20
N PHE A 89 -5.94 -10.43 3.48
CA PHE A 89 -5.55 -11.19 2.29
C PHE A 89 -4.16 -11.84 2.44
N TYR A 90 -3.79 -12.14 3.70
CA TYR A 90 -2.51 -12.80 3.99
C TYR A 90 -2.41 -14.16 3.29
N ASN A 91 -1.29 -14.36 2.59
CA ASN A 91 -0.96 -15.63 1.92
C ASN A 91 -1.95 -16.08 0.82
N TYR A 92 -2.58 -15.11 0.14
CA TYR A 92 -3.36 -15.37 -1.07
C TYR A 92 -2.40 -15.51 -2.26
N THR A 93 -1.69 -16.65 -2.27
CA THR A 93 -0.52 -16.87 -3.14
C THR A 93 -0.83 -16.83 -4.63
N SER A 94 -2.07 -17.07 -5.05
CA SER A 94 -2.51 -17.01 -6.45
C SER A 94 -3.13 -15.67 -6.85
N LEU A 95 -3.24 -14.71 -5.93
CA LEU A 95 -3.86 -13.41 -6.16
C LEU A 95 -3.03 -12.59 -7.16
N THR A 96 -3.66 -12.18 -8.26
CA THR A 96 -3.03 -11.39 -9.33
C THR A 96 -3.48 -9.93 -9.34
N SER A 97 -4.68 -9.65 -8.82
CA SER A 97 -5.22 -8.30 -8.75
C SER A 97 -6.16 -8.11 -7.55
N ILE A 98 -6.18 -6.89 -7.03
CA ILE A 98 -7.11 -6.44 -6.00
C ILE A 98 -7.64 -5.06 -6.38
N THR A 99 -8.96 -4.90 -6.32
CA THR A 99 -9.65 -3.61 -6.51
C THR A 99 -10.11 -3.11 -5.15
N ILE A 100 -9.71 -1.89 -4.79
CA ILE A 100 -10.01 -1.22 -3.53
C ILE A 100 -10.86 0.01 -3.85
N PRO A 101 -12.06 0.16 -3.27
CA PRO A 101 -12.93 1.31 -3.52
C PRO A 101 -12.51 2.54 -2.70
N ASP A 102 -13.03 3.70 -3.07
CA ASP A 102 -12.77 4.98 -2.39
C ASP A 102 -13.41 5.06 -0.98
N SER A 103 -14.25 4.10 -0.60
CA SER A 103 -14.75 4.00 0.77
C SER A 103 -13.70 3.50 1.77
N VAL A 104 -12.60 2.87 1.31
CA VAL A 104 -11.53 2.34 2.18
C VAL A 104 -10.58 3.45 2.59
N THR A 105 -10.41 3.63 3.90
CA THR A 105 -9.57 4.69 4.49
C THR A 105 -8.25 4.19 5.10
N SER A 106 -8.11 2.88 5.32
CA SER A 106 -6.88 2.30 5.88
C SER A 106 -6.62 0.87 5.41
N ILE A 107 -5.33 0.52 5.34
CA ILE A 107 -4.84 -0.82 5.05
C ILE A 107 -4.10 -1.32 6.30
N GLY A 108 -4.57 -2.42 6.88
CA GLY A 108 -4.08 -2.99 8.13
C GLY A 108 -2.71 -3.66 8.03
N ASN A 109 -2.24 -4.18 9.17
CA ASN A 109 -0.97 -4.88 9.24
C ASN A 109 -1.04 -6.22 8.49
N PHE A 110 -0.01 -6.57 7.74
CA PHE A 110 0.05 -7.80 6.94
C PHE A 110 -1.14 -8.00 5.99
N ALA A 111 -1.89 -6.96 5.70
CA ALA A 111 -3.19 -7.04 5.01
C ALA A 111 -3.11 -7.74 3.63
N VAL A 112 -2.05 -7.52 2.87
CA VAL A 112 -1.82 -8.10 1.52
C VAL A 112 -0.48 -8.83 1.48
N SER A 113 0.00 -9.28 2.63
CA SER A 113 1.29 -9.95 2.77
C SER A 113 1.32 -11.30 2.08
N ALA A 114 2.48 -11.68 1.53
CA ALA A 114 2.73 -12.95 0.83
C ALA A 114 1.77 -13.22 -0.37
N CYS A 115 1.27 -12.17 -1.01
CA CYS A 115 0.56 -12.26 -2.27
C CYS A 115 1.56 -12.32 -3.43
N TRP A 116 2.15 -13.49 -3.63
CA TRP A 116 3.33 -13.66 -4.50
C TRP A 116 3.10 -13.33 -5.97
N TYR A 117 1.88 -13.48 -6.47
CA TYR A 117 1.51 -13.25 -7.86
C TYR A 117 0.91 -11.86 -8.12
N LEU A 118 0.74 -11.03 -7.07
CA LEU A 118 0.25 -9.67 -7.22
C LEU A 118 1.29 -8.82 -7.95
N THR A 119 0.93 -8.28 -9.12
CA THR A 119 1.85 -7.50 -9.97
C THR A 119 1.70 -6.00 -9.83
N SER A 120 0.49 -5.56 -9.51
CA SER A 120 0.16 -4.15 -9.29
C SER A 120 -1.02 -4.03 -8.33
N ILE A 121 -1.10 -2.90 -7.65
CA ILE A 121 -2.24 -2.50 -6.82
C ILE A 121 -2.39 -0.99 -6.90
N THR A 122 -3.64 -0.53 -7.00
CA THR A 122 -3.98 0.88 -6.87
C THR A 122 -4.52 1.13 -5.47
N ILE A 123 -3.88 2.03 -4.75
CA ILE A 123 -4.34 2.51 -3.44
C ILE A 123 -5.18 3.76 -3.72
N PRO A 124 -6.46 3.81 -3.30
CA PRO A 124 -7.32 4.96 -3.55
C PRO A 124 -6.92 6.17 -2.69
N ASP A 125 -7.30 7.37 -3.15
CA ASP A 125 -6.99 8.65 -2.49
C ASP A 125 -7.68 8.85 -1.13
N SER A 126 -8.54 7.93 -0.74
CA SER A 126 -9.17 7.89 0.59
C SER A 126 -8.27 7.27 1.67
N VAL A 127 -7.25 6.48 1.28
CA VAL A 127 -6.38 5.79 2.24
C VAL A 127 -5.39 6.75 2.88
N THR A 128 -5.41 6.80 4.21
CA THR A 128 -4.54 7.69 5.00
C THR A 128 -3.35 6.98 5.65
N SER A 129 -3.41 5.64 5.78
CA SER A 129 -2.35 4.86 6.43
C SER A 129 -2.16 3.49 5.80
N ILE A 130 -0.90 3.06 5.76
CA ILE A 130 -0.48 1.71 5.35
C ILE A 130 0.18 1.04 6.56
N GLY A 131 -0.36 -0.09 6.99
CA GLY A 131 0.06 -0.81 8.19
C GLY A 131 1.44 -1.47 8.09
N ASN A 132 1.91 -2.03 9.22
CA ASN A 132 3.17 -2.76 9.27
C ASN A 132 3.11 -3.98 8.37
N SER A 133 4.16 -4.22 7.60
CA SER A 133 4.30 -5.38 6.71
C SER A 133 3.10 -5.59 5.75
N ALA A 134 2.35 -4.52 5.44
CA ALA A 134 1.11 -4.60 4.68
C ALA A 134 1.27 -5.33 3.33
N PHE A 135 2.42 -5.17 2.66
CA PHE A 135 2.76 -5.78 1.37
C PHE A 135 4.04 -6.63 1.45
N VAL A 136 4.41 -7.12 2.66
CA VAL A 136 5.64 -7.90 2.80
C VAL A 136 5.61 -9.13 1.89
N SER A 137 6.71 -9.38 1.19
CA SER A 137 6.87 -10.52 0.27
C SER A 137 5.88 -10.55 -0.91
N CYS A 138 5.36 -9.41 -1.36
CA CYS A 138 4.71 -9.30 -2.67
C CYS A 138 5.78 -9.32 -3.78
N ILE A 139 6.38 -10.50 -4.00
CA ILE A 139 7.62 -10.66 -4.77
C ILE A 139 7.53 -10.25 -6.24
N ARG A 140 6.31 -10.24 -6.82
CA ARG A 140 6.05 -9.83 -8.20
C ARG A 140 5.50 -8.42 -8.34
N LEU A 141 5.31 -7.69 -7.24
CA LEU A 141 4.84 -6.29 -7.29
C LEU A 141 5.90 -5.42 -7.99
N THR A 142 5.57 -4.93 -9.19
CA THR A 142 6.51 -4.17 -10.03
C THR A 142 6.37 -2.67 -9.82
N SER A 143 5.17 -2.22 -9.49
CA SER A 143 4.86 -0.81 -9.25
C SER A 143 3.74 -0.66 -8.22
N ILE A 144 3.81 0.41 -7.46
CA ILE A 144 2.75 0.86 -6.56
C ILE A 144 2.81 2.38 -6.49
N THR A 145 1.64 3.02 -6.52
CA THR A 145 1.52 4.46 -6.30
C THR A 145 1.00 4.67 -4.89
N ILE A 146 1.71 5.49 -4.12
CA ILE A 146 1.27 5.96 -2.80
C ILE A 146 0.54 7.29 -3.03
N PRO A 147 -0.76 7.38 -2.70
CA PRO A 147 -1.52 8.62 -2.92
C PRO A 147 -1.14 9.71 -1.92
N ASP A 148 -1.43 10.96 -2.27
CA ASP A 148 -1.14 12.15 -1.45
C ASP A 148 -1.96 12.22 -0.15
N SER A 149 -2.91 11.34 0.04
CA SER A 149 -3.67 11.18 1.29
C SER A 149 -2.91 10.41 2.37
N VAL A 150 -1.93 9.58 1.99
CA VAL A 150 -1.18 8.73 2.94
C VAL A 150 -0.24 9.59 3.78
N THR A 151 -0.40 9.50 5.10
CA THR A 151 0.43 10.22 6.08
C THR A 151 1.43 9.34 6.79
N SER A 152 1.20 8.01 6.81
CA SER A 152 2.07 7.07 7.50
C SER A 152 2.22 5.74 6.74
N ILE A 153 3.45 5.21 6.77
CA ILE A 153 3.81 3.89 6.22
C ILE A 153 4.49 3.09 7.33
N GLY A 154 3.94 1.92 7.65
CA GLY A 154 4.39 1.07 8.75
C GLY A 154 5.73 0.39 8.50
N THR A 155 6.31 -0.18 9.57
CA THR A 155 7.55 -0.96 9.53
C THR A 155 7.43 -2.12 8.56
N GLY A 156 8.44 -2.30 7.70
CA GLY A 156 8.50 -3.39 6.74
C GLY A 156 7.38 -3.41 5.69
N ALA A 157 6.64 -2.30 5.49
CA ALA A 157 5.43 -2.30 4.66
C ALA A 157 5.63 -2.92 3.27
N PHE A 158 6.80 -2.74 2.65
CA PHE A 158 7.18 -3.30 1.35
C PHE A 158 8.39 -4.22 1.43
N TYR A 159 8.71 -4.77 2.61
CA TYR A 159 9.84 -5.66 2.79
C TYR A 159 9.78 -6.85 1.81
N GLY A 160 10.84 -7.10 1.09
CA GLY A 160 10.93 -8.24 0.15
C GLY A 160 10.07 -8.11 -1.12
N CYS A 161 9.62 -6.91 -1.50
CA CYS A 161 9.00 -6.66 -2.80
C CYS A 161 10.07 -6.67 -3.90
N ASN A 162 10.54 -7.88 -4.25
CA ASN A 162 11.75 -8.09 -5.05
C ASN A 162 11.67 -7.58 -6.50
N SER A 163 10.47 -7.37 -7.03
CA SER A 163 10.26 -6.86 -8.40
C SER A 163 10.06 -5.34 -8.46
N LEU A 164 9.91 -4.67 -7.30
CA LEU A 164 9.74 -3.22 -7.25
C LEU A 164 11.04 -2.53 -7.72
N THR A 165 10.94 -1.65 -8.71
CA THR A 165 12.12 -1.00 -9.31
C THR A 165 12.30 0.44 -8.88
N SER A 166 11.21 1.13 -8.61
CA SER A 166 11.19 2.51 -8.13
C SER A 166 9.93 2.78 -7.33
N ILE A 167 9.99 3.75 -6.43
CA ILE A 167 8.83 4.23 -5.69
C ILE A 167 8.96 5.73 -5.43
N THR A 168 7.84 6.42 -5.49
CA THR A 168 7.73 7.83 -5.07
C THR A 168 6.96 7.88 -3.76
N ILE A 169 7.53 8.55 -2.77
CA ILE A 169 6.89 8.82 -1.49
C ILE A 169 6.39 10.27 -1.50
N PRO A 170 5.08 10.50 -1.38
CA PRO A 170 4.51 11.83 -1.42
C PRO A 170 4.87 12.65 -0.17
N ASP A 171 4.75 13.97 -0.28
CA ASP A 171 5.08 14.92 0.81
C ASP A 171 4.16 14.80 2.02
N SER A 172 2.98 14.24 1.83
CA SER A 172 2.02 13.95 2.88
C SER A 172 2.53 12.91 3.88
N VAL A 173 3.44 12.02 3.46
CA VAL A 173 4.02 11.01 4.36
C VAL A 173 4.99 11.68 5.33
N THR A 174 4.57 11.79 6.59
CA THR A 174 5.37 12.37 7.68
C THR A 174 5.97 11.33 8.61
N SER A 175 5.51 10.07 8.50
CA SER A 175 5.99 8.96 9.31
C SER A 175 6.25 7.73 8.44
N ILE A 176 7.47 7.20 8.51
CA ILE A 176 7.86 5.97 7.83
C ILE A 176 8.54 5.04 8.84
N GLY A 177 8.12 3.77 8.85
CA GLY A 177 8.70 2.76 9.74
C GLY A 177 10.10 2.33 9.31
N THR A 178 10.72 1.47 10.10
CA THR A 178 12.01 0.86 9.76
C THR A 178 11.83 -0.25 8.70
N GLU A 179 12.88 -0.59 8.00
CA GLU A 179 12.97 -1.74 7.07
C GLU A 179 11.93 -1.74 5.93
N VAL A 180 11.30 -0.58 5.64
CA VAL A 180 10.16 -0.49 4.70
C VAL A 180 10.48 -1.12 3.35
N PHE A 181 11.68 -0.93 2.83
CA PHE A 181 12.14 -1.46 1.54
C PHE A 181 13.28 -2.48 1.66
N GLN A 182 13.52 -3.01 2.86
CA GLN A 182 14.57 -4.01 3.04
C GLN A 182 14.26 -5.25 2.19
N LYS A 183 15.29 -5.86 1.61
CA LYS A 183 15.21 -6.96 0.65
C LYS A 183 14.45 -6.68 -0.65
N CYS A 184 14.16 -5.42 -0.99
CA CYS A 184 13.70 -5.05 -2.33
C CYS A 184 14.87 -5.07 -3.32
N THR A 185 15.29 -6.25 -3.78
CA THR A 185 16.57 -6.46 -4.48
C THR A 185 16.68 -5.78 -5.84
N ARG A 186 15.56 -5.38 -6.46
CA ARG A 186 15.52 -4.65 -7.74
C ARG A 186 15.26 -3.16 -7.57
N LEU A 187 15.04 -2.68 -6.35
CA LEU A 187 14.77 -1.26 -6.11
C LEU A 187 16.03 -0.44 -6.40
N LYS A 188 15.88 0.55 -7.27
CA LYS A 188 16.98 1.43 -7.71
C LYS A 188 16.81 2.85 -7.20
N THR A 189 15.58 3.30 -7.02
CA THR A 189 15.27 4.68 -6.69
C THR A 189 14.09 4.79 -5.74
N ILE A 190 14.27 5.56 -4.68
CA ILE A 190 13.22 6.06 -3.79
C ILE A 190 13.16 7.56 -4.01
N SER A 191 12.09 8.05 -4.62
CA SER A 191 11.95 9.46 -4.96
C SER A 191 11.21 10.21 -3.86
N LEU A 192 11.83 11.30 -3.37
CA LEU A 192 11.23 12.29 -2.48
C LEU A 192 11.19 13.63 -3.18
N SER A 193 10.21 14.48 -2.90
CA SER A 193 10.31 15.87 -3.28
C SER A 193 11.15 16.67 -2.28
N CYS A 194 11.64 17.83 -2.69
CA CYS A 194 12.38 18.72 -1.79
C CYS A 194 11.52 19.27 -0.62
N LYS A 195 10.21 19.14 -0.68
CA LYS A 195 9.27 19.52 0.39
C LYS A 195 9.06 18.41 1.42
N SER A 196 9.49 17.19 1.14
CA SER A 196 9.30 16.06 2.04
C SER A 196 9.91 16.35 3.42
N SER A 197 9.21 15.98 4.46
CA SER A 197 9.73 15.99 5.83
C SER A 197 10.69 14.83 6.11
N LEU A 198 10.69 13.80 5.25
CA LEU A 198 11.54 12.62 5.36
C LEU A 198 12.96 12.92 4.87
N LYS A 199 13.94 12.27 5.52
CA LYS A 199 15.36 12.37 5.20
C LYS A 199 15.87 11.02 4.71
N LYS A 200 17.03 11.02 4.04
CA LYS A 200 17.72 9.78 3.64
C LYS A 200 17.91 8.81 4.80
N SER A 201 18.23 9.33 6.00
CA SER A 201 18.43 8.52 7.22
C SER A 201 17.22 7.69 7.61
N ASP A 202 16.01 8.11 7.25
CA ASP A 202 14.77 7.43 7.60
C ASP A 202 14.58 6.12 6.81
N PHE A 203 15.40 5.92 5.77
CA PHE A 203 15.38 4.73 4.91
C PHE A 203 16.47 3.70 5.25
N GLY A 204 17.22 3.91 6.33
CA GLY A 204 18.22 2.96 6.82
C GLY A 204 19.21 2.51 5.75
N GLU A 205 19.33 1.20 5.51
CA GLU A 205 20.24 0.61 4.52
C GLU A 205 19.94 1.05 3.07
N GLN A 206 18.72 1.52 2.78
CA GLN A 206 18.30 2.01 1.46
C GLN A 206 18.50 3.53 1.28
N ALA A 207 19.14 4.20 2.23
CA ALA A 207 19.40 5.64 2.18
C ALA A 207 20.10 6.09 0.88
N ASN A 208 20.99 5.24 0.35
CA ASN A 208 21.70 5.49 -0.90
C ASN A 208 20.82 5.43 -2.16
N LEU A 209 19.61 4.85 -2.07
CA LEU A 209 18.63 4.79 -3.17
C LEU A 209 17.73 6.03 -3.20
N VAL A 210 17.76 6.86 -2.14
CA VAL A 210 16.93 8.05 -2.05
C VAL A 210 17.47 9.14 -2.97
N SER A 211 16.61 9.61 -3.87
CA SER A 211 16.84 10.76 -4.73
C SER A 211 15.72 11.79 -4.53
N TYR A 212 16.08 13.07 -4.58
CA TYR A 212 15.09 14.14 -4.54
C TYR A 212 14.66 14.47 -5.97
N THR A 213 13.36 14.32 -6.24
CA THR A 213 12.72 14.83 -7.46
C THR A 213 12.39 16.30 -7.23
N ASN A 214 12.56 17.13 -8.24
CA ASN A 214 12.53 18.58 -8.12
C ASN A 214 13.74 19.07 -7.29
N GLN A 215 14.91 19.06 -7.92
CA GLN A 215 16.12 19.68 -7.36
C GLN A 215 15.74 21.06 -6.80
N HIS A 216 16.29 21.39 -5.64
CA HIS A 216 16.06 22.72 -5.08
C HIS A 216 16.38 23.78 -6.13
N LEU A 217 15.38 24.57 -6.50
CA LEU A 217 15.62 25.79 -7.28
C LEU A 217 16.20 26.81 -6.32
N LEU A 218 17.53 26.95 -6.34
CA LEU A 218 18.26 27.75 -5.37
C LEU A 218 18.43 29.17 -5.85
N THR A 219 17.96 30.13 -5.06
CA THR A 219 18.27 31.54 -5.21
C THR A 219 19.38 31.92 -4.25
N LYS A 220 20.48 32.42 -4.80
CA LYS A 220 21.66 32.83 -4.04
C LYS A 220 21.45 34.18 -3.37
N THR A 221 21.71 34.24 -2.07
CA THR A 221 21.87 35.50 -1.33
C THR A 221 23.35 35.72 -1.04
N ALA A 222 23.92 36.78 -1.61
CA ALA A 222 25.32 37.10 -1.44
C ALA A 222 25.67 37.44 0.01
N ALA A 223 26.91 37.19 0.39
CA ALA A 223 27.43 37.67 1.67
C ALA A 223 27.36 39.20 1.76
N LYS A 224 27.00 39.71 2.91
CA LYS A 224 27.00 41.13 3.25
C LYS A 224 27.82 41.33 4.51
N ASP A 225 28.77 42.22 4.45
CA ASP A 225 29.55 42.59 5.62
C ASP A 225 28.68 43.33 6.65
N ALA A 226 28.95 43.11 7.93
CA ALA A 226 28.31 43.85 9.01
C ALA A 226 28.79 45.30 9.00
N THR A 227 27.85 46.23 9.22
CA THR A 227 28.14 47.64 9.43
C THR A 227 27.81 48.03 10.89
N CYS A 228 28.12 49.26 11.29
CA CYS A 228 27.80 49.73 12.63
C CYS A 228 26.29 49.79 12.94
N SER A 229 25.47 49.79 11.92
CA SER A 229 24.00 49.87 12.03
C SER A 229 23.25 48.65 11.53
N GLU A 230 23.91 47.73 10.83
CA GLU A 230 23.29 46.53 10.23
C GLU A 230 24.14 45.29 10.44
N SER A 231 23.47 44.16 10.74
CA SER A 231 24.13 42.86 10.79
C SER A 231 24.52 42.37 9.39
N GLY A 232 25.70 41.81 9.26
CA GLY A 232 26.12 41.10 8.05
C GLY A 232 25.46 39.72 7.96
N ASN A 233 25.59 39.08 6.79
CA ASN A 233 25.21 37.70 6.60
C ASN A 233 26.31 36.96 5.81
N LYS A 234 26.42 35.66 6.03
CA LYS A 234 27.19 34.79 5.14
C LYS A 234 26.40 34.52 3.85
N GLU A 235 27.12 34.20 2.79
CA GLU A 235 26.50 33.73 1.56
C GLU A 235 25.67 32.47 1.83
N TYR A 236 24.46 32.42 1.31
CA TYR A 236 23.57 31.26 1.42
C TYR A 236 22.64 31.17 0.22
N TRP A 237 22.04 30.00 0.04
CA TRP A 237 21.04 29.74 -1.00
C TRP A 237 19.71 29.40 -0.32
N THR A 238 18.61 29.87 -0.87
CA THR A 238 17.25 29.56 -0.44
C THR A 238 16.53 28.80 -1.54
N CYS A 239 15.93 27.67 -1.20
CA CYS A 239 15.07 26.96 -2.15
C CYS A 239 13.74 27.67 -2.29
N GLU A 240 13.38 28.07 -3.53
CA GLU A 240 12.11 28.73 -3.83
C GLU A 240 10.88 27.87 -3.55
N HIS A 241 11.02 26.52 -3.61
CA HIS A 241 9.91 25.59 -3.41
C HIS A 241 9.65 25.23 -1.94
N CYS A 242 10.69 25.04 -1.13
CA CYS A 242 10.54 24.58 0.27
C CYS A 242 11.02 25.59 1.31
N GLY A 243 11.63 26.70 0.89
CA GLY A 243 12.12 27.76 1.79
C GLY A 243 13.36 27.36 2.63
N LYS A 244 13.93 26.17 2.43
CA LYS A 244 15.13 25.73 3.17
C LYS A 244 16.36 26.55 2.76
N TYR A 245 17.26 26.75 3.71
CA TYR A 245 18.53 27.46 3.53
C TYR A 245 19.68 26.47 3.37
N PHE A 246 20.61 26.78 2.49
CA PHE A 246 21.81 25.99 2.21
C PHE A 246 23.03 26.92 2.27
N LEU A 247 24.14 26.42 2.82
CA LEU A 247 25.41 27.14 2.88
C LEU A 247 26.29 26.91 1.64
N SER A 248 25.85 26.05 0.75
CA SER A 248 26.48 25.75 -0.56
C SER A 248 25.40 25.62 -1.62
N ASP A 249 25.77 25.62 -2.89
CA ASP A 249 24.89 25.32 -4.03
C ASP A 249 24.56 23.83 -4.19
N ASP A 250 24.87 23.03 -3.16
CA ASP A 250 24.53 21.61 -3.14
C ASP A 250 23.01 21.45 -3.06
N THR A 251 22.41 20.99 -4.16
CA THR A 251 20.98 20.76 -4.30
C THR A 251 20.51 19.48 -3.61
N ASN A 252 21.41 18.73 -2.97
CA ASN A 252 21.16 17.46 -2.32
C ASN A 252 21.49 17.55 -0.81
N PRO A 253 20.61 18.13 0.01
CA PRO A 253 20.85 18.23 1.46
C PRO A 253 20.94 16.84 2.08
N GLU A 254 21.94 16.61 2.91
CA GLU A 254 22.07 15.44 3.77
C GLU A 254 20.99 15.43 4.88
#